data_2b3e567972a7704f8091469d7aa6e6a3
#
_entry.id   2b3e567972a7704f8091469d7aa6e6a3
#
_cell.length_a   1.000
_cell.length_b   1.000
_cell.length_c   1.000
_cell.angle_alpha   90.00
_cell.angle_beta   90.00
_cell.angle_gamma   90.00
#
_symmetry.space_group_name_H-M   'P 1'
#
loop_
_entity.id
_entity.type
_entity.pdbx_description
1 polymer ?
#
loop_
_entity_poly.entity_id
_entity_poly.type
_entity_poly.pdbx_seq_one_letter_code
_entity_poly.pdbx_strand_id
1 'polypeptide(L)'
;MCIRDSSQGVFPMGLGEGGGEPLGWWSPLERGVLRRGDFHVSRSLRRSGRTMEVSIDTAFDDVVAACADPSRDGAWITPAVASAYGALHRLGVAHSIEVRQDGELVGGLYGLALGGLFAGESKFHVATDASKVALWALSEVVFAEPGPRLIDVQWRTDHLASLGITTMERPAYRDAVAHLVTSPPITGLVPGARVPLG
;
A
#
# COMPACT_ATOMS: atom_id res chain seq x y z
N MET A 1 -17.09 -3.03 -1.31
CA MET A 1 -15.69 -3.45 -1.12
C MET A 1 -15.59 -4.20 0.18
N CYS A 2 -15.04 -5.37 0.20
CA CYS A 2 -15.17 -6.26 1.36
C CYS A 2 -13.79 -6.81 1.72
N ILE A 3 -13.47 -6.84 3.02
CA ILE A 3 -12.31 -7.56 3.58
C ILE A 3 -12.21 -8.96 2.96
N ARG A 4 -13.37 -9.62 2.73
CA ARG A 4 -13.46 -10.91 2.05
C ARG A 4 -12.82 -10.93 0.65
N ASP A 5 -12.93 -9.84 -0.11
CA ASP A 5 -12.41 -9.80 -1.49
C ASP A 5 -10.88 -9.78 -1.49
N SER A 6 -10.27 -8.95 -0.66
CA SER A 6 -8.81 -8.94 -0.48
C SER A 6 -8.30 -10.26 0.11
N SER A 7 -9.07 -10.90 1.02
CA SER A 7 -8.73 -12.22 1.56
C SER A 7 -8.85 -13.35 0.53
N GLN A 8 -9.50 -13.12 -0.61
CA GLN A 8 -9.56 -14.04 -1.75
C GLN A 8 -8.57 -13.68 -2.86
N GLY A 9 -7.74 -12.65 -2.65
CA GLY A 9 -6.73 -12.22 -3.61
C GLY A 9 -7.28 -11.44 -4.80
N VAL A 10 -8.48 -10.85 -4.65
CA VAL A 10 -9.06 -9.95 -5.65
C VAL A 10 -9.10 -8.52 -5.14
N PHE A 11 -9.10 -7.54 -6.04
CA PHE A 11 -9.20 -6.13 -5.71
C PHE A 11 -10.11 -5.40 -6.71
N PRO A 12 -10.78 -4.31 -6.29
CA PRO A 12 -11.66 -3.55 -7.15
C PRO A 12 -10.86 -2.61 -8.06
N MET A 13 -11.36 -2.39 -9.27
CA MET A 13 -10.91 -1.32 -10.15
C MET A 13 -12.05 -0.95 -11.09
N GLY A 14 -12.18 0.33 -11.42
CA GLY A 14 -13.19 0.80 -12.34
C GLY A 14 -12.99 0.24 -13.75
N LEU A 15 -14.09 -0.13 -14.40
CA LEU A 15 -14.15 -0.62 -15.78
C LEU A 15 -14.53 0.49 -16.76
N GLY A 16 -15.08 1.60 -16.26
CA GLY A 16 -15.50 2.74 -17.05
C GLY A 16 -14.33 3.60 -17.53
N GLU A 17 -14.64 4.56 -18.39
CA GLU A 17 -13.67 5.53 -18.88
C GLU A 17 -13.03 6.30 -17.71
N GLY A 18 -11.69 6.44 -17.72
CA GLY A 18 -10.94 7.05 -16.61
C GLY A 18 -10.96 6.26 -15.30
N GLY A 19 -11.30 4.96 -15.31
CA GLY A 19 -11.37 4.14 -14.09
C GLY A 19 -12.66 4.31 -13.29
N GLY A 20 -13.71 4.90 -13.90
CA GLY A 20 -15.01 5.08 -13.29
C GLY A 20 -15.86 3.79 -13.19
N GLU A 21 -17.08 3.93 -12.70
CA GLU A 21 -18.04 2.81 -12.62
C GLU A 21 -18.39 2.23 -14.01
N PRO A 22 -18.74 0.92 -14.09
CA PRO A 22 -18.91 -0.01 -12.98
C PRO A 22 -17.57 -0.51 -12.43
N LEU A 23 -17.54 -0.91 -11.14
CA LEU A 23 -16.37 -1.55 -10.55
C LEU A 23 -16.25 -3.01 -11.03
N GLY A 24 -15.07 -3.38 -11.47
CA GLY A 24 -14.68 -4.76 -11.73
C GLY A 24 -13.79 -5.33 -10.63
N TRP A 25 -13.75 -6.67 -10.52
CA TRP A 25 -12.89 -7.37 -9.59
C TRP A 25 -11.77 -8.06 -10.36
N TRP A 26 -10.54 -7.76 -9.98
CA TRP A 26 -9.36 -8.18 -10.72
C TRP A 26 -8.52 -9.17 -9.92
N SER A 27 -7.99 -10.16 -10.63
CA SER A 27 -7.01 -11.11 -10.12
C SER A 27 -5.98 -11.39 -11.22
N PRO A 28 -4.86 -10.64 -11.26
CA PRO A 28 -3.81 -10.83 -12.24
C PRO A 28 -3.26 -12.26 -12.26
N LEU A 29 -2.77 -12.72 -13.42
CA LEU A 29 -2.07 -14.02 -13.53
C LEU A 29 -0.77 -14.00 -12.74
N GLU A 30 -0.08 -12.87 -12.77
CA GLU A 30 1.13 -12.59 -11.99
C GLU A 30 0.87 -11.42 -11.05
N ARG A 31 0.96 -11.68 -9.75
CA ARG A 31 0.75 -10.68 -8.71
C ARG A 31 2.07 -10.03 -8.31
N GLY A 32 2.14 -8.70 -8.31
CA GLY A 32 3.27 -7.94 -7.82
C GLY A 32 3.34 -7.99 -6.30
N VAL A 33 4.44 -8.50 -5.76
CA VAL A 33 4.62 -8.67 -4.31
C VAL A 33 6.01 -8.25 -3.86
N LEU A 34 6.10 -7.78 -2.61
CA LEU A 34 7.35 -7.55 -1.92
C LEU A 34 7.48 -8.53 -0.75
N ARG A 35 8.61 -9.22 -0.69
CA ARG A 35 8.95 -10.16 0.39
C ARG A 35 9.96 -9.53 1.35
N ARG A 36 10.09 -10.14 2.50
CA ARG A 36 11.08 -9.75 3.51
C ARG A 36 12.49 -9.77 2.92
N GLY A 37 13.19 -8.64 3.04
CA GLY A 37 14.58 -8.48 2.60
C GLY A 37 14.76 -8.12 1.13
N ASP A 38 13.69 -8.09 0.34
CA ASP A 38 13.79 -7.80 -1.11
C ASP A 38 13.78 -6.29 -1.40
N PHE A 39 13.35 -5.43 -0.46
CA PHE A 39 13.28 -4.00 -0.73
C PHE A 39 14.66 -3.39 -0.96
N HIS A 40 14.84 -2.77 -2.11
CA HIS A 40 16.11 -2.14 -2.50
C HIS A 40 16.12 -0.63 -2.23
N VAL A 41 16.96 -0.21 -1.28
CA VAL A 41 17.18 1.21 -0.97
C VAL A 41 18.42 1.73 -1.69
N SER A 42 18.22 2.46 -2.78
CA SER A 42 19.31 3.12 -3.50
C SER A 42 19.94 4.27 -2.68
N ARG A 43 21.15 4.72 -3.05
CA ARG A 43 21.79 5.87 -2.39
C ARG A 43 20.96 7.15 -2.53
N SER A 44 20.31 7.36 -3.67
CA SER A 44 19.42 8.51 -3.89
C SER A 44 18.19 8.44 -3.00
N LEU A 45 17.53 7.27 -2.90
CA LEU A 45 16.37 7.08 -2.06
C LEU A 45 16.70 7.29 -0.57
N ARG A 46 17.85 6.79 -0.11
CA ARG A 46 18.34 7.02 1.25
C ARG A 46 18.57 8.51 1.53
N ARG A 47 19.06 9.28 0.55
CA ARG A 47 19.21 10.73 0.68
C ARG A 47 17.86 11.42 0.81
N SER A 48 16.91 11.07 -0.05
CA SER A 48 15.54 11.61 0.00
C SER A 48 14.86 11.29 1.34
N GLY A 49 14.99 10.07 1.85
CA GLY A 49 14.41 9.66 3.13
C GLY A 49 14.93 10.45 4.35
N ARG A 50 16.17 10.98 4.28
CA ARG A 50 16.73 11.80 5.40
C ARG A 50 16.08 13.18 5.53
N THR A 51 15.44 13.67 4.49
CA THR A 51 14.78 14.99 4.46
C THR A 51 13.26 14.89 4.57
N MET A 52 12.74 13.68 4.77
CA MET A 52 11.31 13.41 4.86
C MET A 52 10.97 12.77 6.21
N GLU A 53 9.87 13.20 6.77
CA GLU A 53 9.28 12.60 7.97
C GLU A 53 8.20 11.60 7.56
N VAL A 54 8.18 10.44 8.21
CA VAL A 54 7.19 9.40 7.92
C VAL A 54 6.37 9.10 9.16
N SER A 55 5.06 9.03 8.97
CA SER A 55 4.09 8.70 10.02
C SER A 55 3.11 7.62 9.56
N ILE A 56 2.35 7.07 10.51
CA ILE A 56 1.31 6.06 10.28
C ILE A 56 -0.02 6.65 10.75
N ASP A 57 -1.05 6.61 9.89
CA ASP A 57 -2.44 6.94 10.23
C ASP A 57 -2.64 8.34 10.84
N THR A 58 -1.81 9.31 10.47
CA THR A 58 -1.94 10.71 10.94
C THR A 58 -2.78 11.57 10.00
N ALA A 59 -2.98 11.13 8.76
CA ALA A 59 -3.72 11.86 7.72
C ALA A 59 -4.33 10.90 6.68
N PHE A 60 -5.00 9.85 7.14
CA PHE A 60 -5.55 8.80 6.27
C PHE A 60 -6.47 9.37 5.18
N ASP A 61 -7.41 10.23 5.54
CA ASP A 61 -8.37 10.80 4.59
C ASP A 61 -7.67 11.70 3.56
N ASP A 62 -6.62 12.44 3.94
CA ASP A 62 -5.82 13.25 3.01
C ASP A 62 -5.02 12.38 2.04
N VAL A 63 -4.47 11.26 2.50
CA VAL A 63 -3.78 10.29 1.63
C VAL A 63 -4.75 9.69 0.62
N VAL A 64 -5.94 9.27 1.06
CA VAL A 64 -6.97 8.73 0.16
C VAL A 64 -7.43 9.79 -0.84
N ALA A 65 -7.66 11.04 -0.39
CA ALA A 65 -8.04 12.15 -1.26
C ALA A 65 -6.97 12.45 -2.33
N ALA A 66 -5.69 12.49 -1.94
CA ALA A 66 -4.58 12.67 -2.87
C ALA A 66 -4.43 11.50 -3.86
N CYS A 67 -4.75 10.27 -3.44
CA CYS A 67 -4.81 9.11 -4.33
C CYS A 67 -6.01 9.15 -5.28
N ALA A 68 -7.11 9.82 -4.89
CA ALA A 68 -8.35 9.94 -5.66
C ALA A 68 -8.35 11.11 -6.65
N ASP A 69 -7.26 11.89 -6.75
CA ASP A 69 -7.14 13.02 -7.67
C ASP A 69 -7.47 12.57 -9.11
N PRO A 70 -8.52 13.13 -9.74
CA PRO A 70 -8.97 12.72 -11.07
C PRO A 70 -7.99 13.08 -12.19
N SER A 71 -7.01 13.96 -11.93
CA SER A 71 -5.96 14.29 -12.90
C SER A 71 -4.91 13.19 -13.05
N ARG A 72 -4.93 12.18 -12.17
CA ARG A 72 -3.99 11.06 -12.20
C ARG A 72 -4.44 9.97 -13.16
N ASP A 73 -3.51 9.44 -13.93
CA ASP A 73 -3.77 8.29 -14.80
C ASP A 73 -4.28 7.09 -13.99
N GLY A 74 -5.41 6.51 -14.42
CA GLY A 74 -6.02 5.35 -13.77
C GLY A 74 -6.69 5.68 -12.43
N ALA A 75 -7.19 6.91 -12.26
CA ALA A 75 -7.99 7.29 -11.10
C ALA A 75 -9.27 6.42 -11.03
N TRP A 76 -9.39 5.59 -9.99
CA TRP A 76 -10.51 4.67 -9.78
C TRP A 76 -11.22 4.87 -8.44
N ILE A 77 -10.68 5.74 -7.60
CA ILE A 77 -11.19 5.97 -6.25
C ILE A 77 -12.35 6.97 -6.33
N THR A 78 -13.57 6.46 -6.37
CA THR A 78 -14.78 7.28 -6.30
C THR A 78 -15.05 7.73 -4.85
N PRO A 79 -15.91 8.73 -4.61
CA PRO A 79 -16.30 9.13 -3.25
C PRO A 79 -16.85 7.97 -2.41
N ALA A 80 -17.60 7.05 -3.03
CA ALA A 80 -18.11 5.86 -2.35
C ALA A 80 -16.99 4.91 -1.94
N VAL A 81 -15.97 4.73 -2.79
CA VAL A 81 -14.76 3.95 -2.50
C VAL A 81 -13.97 4.59 -1.36
N ALA A 82 -13.73 5.90 -1.42
CA ALA A 82 -13.03 6.63 -0.35
C ALA A 82 -13.76 6.51 1.00
N SER A 83 -15.08 6.68 1.02
CA SER A 83 -15.90 6.50 2.22
C SER A 83 -15.80 5.08 2.79
N ALA A 84 -15.78 4.06 1.93
CA ALA A 84 -15.62 2.67 2.37
C ALA A 84 -14.25 2.41 3.01
N TYR A 85 -13.16 2.94 2.44
CA TYR A 85 -11.84 2.83 3.07
C TYR A 85 -11.73 3.62 4.37
N GLY A 86 -12.34 4.81 4.47
CA GLY A 86 -12.45 5.54 5.73
C GLY A 86 -13.19 4.75 6.82
N ALA A 87 -14.23 3.98 6.46
CA ALA A 87 -14.90 3.08 7.40
C ALA A 87 -13.99 1.93 7.84
N LEU A 88 -13.22 1.33 6.91
CA LEU A 88 -12.24 0.27 7.25
C LEU A 88 -11.09 0.80 8.10
N HIS A 89 -10.68 2.04 7.91
CA HIS A 89 -9.68 2.70 8.75
C HIS A 89 -10.17 2.85 10.19
N ARG A 90 -11.40 3.32 10.39
CA ARG A 90 -12.00 3.41 11.74
C ARG A 90 -12.14 2.05 12.44
N LEU A 91 -12.18 0.96 11.68
CA LEU A 91 -12.18 -0.42 12.20
C LEU A 91 -10.76 -0.98 12.44
N GLY A 92 -9.69 -0.19 12.16
CA GLY A 92 -8.31 -0.63 12.29
C GLY A 92 -7.88 -1.67 11.26
N VAL A 93 -8.52 -1.70 10.09
CA VAL A 93 -8.22 -2.63 8.99
C VAL A 93 -7.47 -1.94 7.86
N ALA A 94 -7.83 -0.69 7.55
CA ALA A 94 -7.12 0.12 6.59
C ALA A 94 -6.15 1.07 7.29
N HIS A 95 -4.93 1.16 6.73
CA HIS A 95 -3.85 1.99 7.26
C HIS A 95 -3.21 2.81 6.17
N SER A 96 -2.65 3.96 6.55
CA SER A 96 -1.87 4.83 5.68
C SER A 96 -0.44 5.04 6.19
N ILE A 97 0.45 5.30 5.26
CA ILE A 97 1.81 5.79 5.51
C ILE A 97 1.89 7.17 4.87
N GLU A 98 2.13 8.18 5.68
CA GLU A 98 2.29 9.55 5.22
C GLU A 98 3.77 9.92 5.13
N VAL A 99 4.11 10.68 4.11
CA VAL A 99 5.43 11.26 3.94
C VAL A 99 5.29 12.77 3.88
N ARG A 100 5.97 13.46 4.81
CA ARG A 100 5.99 14.93 4.90
C ARG A 100 7.38 15.45 4.64
N GLN A 101 7.44 16.63 4.05
CA GLN A 101 8.65 17.41 3.90
C GLN A 101 8.31 18.85 4.26
N ASP A 102 9.09 19.46 5.16
CA ASP A 102 8.87 20.81 5.67
C ASP A 102 7.43 21.02 6.23
N GLY A 103 6.87 19.96 6.85
CA GLY A 103 5.52 19.92 7.40
C GLY A 103 4.40 19.59 6.40
N GLU A 104 4.65 19.71 5.10
CA GLU A 104 3.67 19.45 4.04
C GLU A 104 3.57 17.96 3.69
N LEU A 105 2.37 17.47 3.42
CA LEU A 105 2.13 16.09 2.96
C LEU A 105 2.53 15.98 1.47
N VAL A 106 3.67 15.35 1.21
CA VAL A 106 4.26 15.28 -0.13
C VAL A 106 4.17 13.90 -0.79
N GLY A 107 3.70 12.90 -0.07
CA GLY A 107 3.47 11.57 -0.60
C GLY A 107 2.88 10.64 0.45
N GLY A 108 2.48 9.47 0.03
CA GLY A 108 1.92 8.47 0.91
C GLY A 108 1.36 7.28 0.14
N LEU A 109 0.90 6.32 0.89
CA LEU A 109 0.16 5.16 0.40
C LEU A 109 -0.88 4.75 1.44
N TYR A 110 -1.88 4.00 1.01
CA TYR A 110 -2.79 3.31 1.92
C TYR A 110 -3.07 1.89 1.45
N GLY A 111 -3.55 1.06 2.37
CA GLY A 111 -3.89 -0.32 2.09
C GLY A 111 -4.57 -1.01 3.25
N LEU A 112 -4.81 -2.32 3.12
CA LEU A 112 -5.47 -3.17 4.10
C LEU A 112 -4.46 -4.09 4.79
N ALA A 113 -4.50 -4.13 6.11
CA ALA A 113 -3.75 -5.09 6.92
C ALA A 113 -4.66 -6.26 7.31
N LEU A 114 -4.37 -7.45 6.82
CA LEU A 114 -5.14 -8.68 7.05
C LEU A 114 -4.20 -9.78 7.54
N GLY A 115 -4.12 -9.98 8.85
CA GLY A 115 -3.13 -10.88 9.43
C GLY A 115 -1.71 -10.48 9.04
N GLY A 116 -0.97 -11.36 8.36
CA GLY A 116 0.38 -11.10 7.86
C GLY A 116 0.45 -10.44 6.48
N LEU A 117 -0.68 -10.17 5.84
CA LEU A 117 -0.76 -9.51 4.53
C LEU A 117 -0.98 -8.01 4.69
N PHE A 118 -0.21 -7.19 3.99
CA PHE A 118 -0.57 -5.82 3.69
C PHE A 118 -0.89 -5.69 2.19
N ALA A 119 -2.16 -5.47 1.85
CA ALA A 119 -2.60 -5.22 0.48
C ALA A 119 -2.58 -3.71 0.21
N GLY A 120 -1.57 -3.22 -0.51
CA GLY A 120 -1.48 -1.82 -0.92
C GLY A 120 -2.58 -1.50 -1.94
N GLU A 121 -3.30 -0.41 -1.76
CA GLU A 121 -4.42 -0.05 -2.63
C GLU A 121 -4.02 1.06 -3.61
N SER A 122 -3.44 2.12 -3.10
CA SER A 122 -2.94 3.21 -3.93
C SER A 122 -1.81 3.97 -3.22
N LYS A 123 -1.06 4.73 -4.00
CA LYS A 123 -0.01 5.63 -3.52
C LYS A 123 0.03 6.89 -4.36
N PHE A 124 0.46 8.01 -3.77
CA PHE A 124 0.66 9.27 -4.48
C PHE A 124 2.01 9.89 -4.11
N HIS A 125 2.46 10.86 -4.90
CA HIS A 125 3.57 11.73 -4.56
C HIS A 125 3.46 13.05 -5.33
N VAL A 126 3.90 14.13 -4.69
CA VAL A 126 4.12 15.45 -5.29
C VAL A 126 5.60 15.82 -5.22
N ALA A 127 6.34 15.28 -4.26
CA ALA A 127 7.79 15.39 -4.21
C ALA A 127 8.48 14.13 -4.74
N THR A 128 9.66 14.31 -5.36
CA THR A 128 10.48 13.21 -5.89
C THR A 128 10.75 12.18 -4.79
N ASP A 129 10.59 10.90 -5.12
CA ASP A 129 10.81 9.74 -4.25
C ASP A 129 9.82 9.58 -3.07
N ALA A 130 8.91 10.53 -2.79
CA ALA A 130 8.05 10.45 -1.60
C ALA A 130 7.22 9.15 -1.55
N SER A 131 6.64 8.67 -2.66
CA SER A 131 5.93 7.39 -2.68
C SER A 131 6.84 6.17 -2.53
N LYS A 132 8.12 6.27 -2.91
CA LYS A 132 9.12 5.21 -2.66
C LYS A 132 9.52 5.19 -1.20
N VAL A 133 9.66 6.37 -0.58
CA VAL A 133 9.91 6.53 0.86
C VAL A 133 8.76 5.94 1.67
N ALA A 134 7.51 6.17 1.27
CA ALA A 134 6.34 5.56 1.89
C ALA A 134 6.38 4.02 1.80
N LEU A 135 6.73 3.45 0.64
CA LEU A 135 6.84 1.99 0.49
C LEU A 135 8.02 1.41 1.27
N TRP A 136 9.16 2.13 1.33
CA TRP A 136 10.28 1.75 2.18
C TRP A 136 9.86 1.68 3.64
N ALA A 137 9.24 2.75 4.17
CA ALA A 137 8.74 2.78 5.54
C ALA A 137 7.74 1.65 5.82
N LEU A 138 6.79 1.42 4.91
CA LEU A 138 5.87 0.29 5.02
C LEU A 138 6.62 -1.05 5.11
N SER A 139 7.67 -1.24 4.30
CA SER A 139 8.47 -2.48 4.34
C SER A 139 9.17 -2.68 5.69
N GLU A 140 9.74 -1.61 6.27
CA GLU A 140 10.34 -1.67 7.60
C GLU A 140 9.33 -2.07 8.67
N VAL A 141 8.12 -1.50 8.62
CA VAL A 141 7.03 -1.79 9.59
C VAL A 141 6.50 -3.21 9.42
N VAL A 142 6.16 -3.62 8.21
CA VAL A 142 5.54 -4.94 7.96
C VAL A 142 6.51 -6.07 8.25
N PHE A 143 7.79 -5.88 7.94
CA PHE A 143 8.81 -6.92 8.12
C PHE A 143 9.62 -6.82 9.42
N ALA A 144 9.30 -5.87 10.31
CA ALA A 144 9.97 -5.73 11.60
C ALA A 144 9.88 -7.00 12.45
N GLU A 145 8.71 -7.60 12.50
CA GLU A 145 8.46 -8.79 13.32
C GLU A 145 8.66 -10.09 12.54
N PRO A 146 9.10 -11.17 13.18
CA PRO A 146 9.22 -12.48 12.55
C PRO A 146 7.84 -13.02 12.16
N GLY A 147 7.84 -14.05 11.29
CA GLY A 147 6.64 -14.73 10.83
C GLY A 147 6.30 -14.45 9.37
N PRO A 148 5.24 -15.09 8.86
CA PRO A 148 4.81 -14.94 7.49
C PRO A 148 4.26 -13.53 7.26
N ARG A 149 4.86 -12.82 6.32
CA ARG A 149 4.51 -11.44 5.93
C ARG A 149 4.65 -11.27 4.44
N LEU A 150 3.74 -10.49 3.86
CA LEU A 150 3.77 -10.13 2.44
C LEU A 150 3.18 -8.74 2.25
N ILE A 151 3.80 -7.93 1.39
CA ILE A 151 3.19 -6.72 0.86
C ILE A 151 2.79 -7.01 -0.59
N ASP A 152 1.52 -6.83 -0.89
CA ASP A 152 0.93 -6.94 -2.20
C ASP A 152 0.81 -5.54 -2.83
N VAL A 153 1.28 -5.39 -4.05
CA VAL A 153 1.24 -4.13 -4.81
C VAL A 153 0.49 -4.29 -6.15
N GLN A 154 -0.29 -5.34 -6.29
CA GLN A 154 -1.12 -5.77 -7.42
C GLN A 154 -0.31 -6.10 -8.68
N TRP A 155 0.37 -5.13 -9.27
CA TRP A 155 1.18 -5.29 -10.48
C TRP A 155 2.64 -4.94 -10.27
N ARG A 156 3.49 -5.69 -10.93
CA ARG A 156 4.91 -5.36 -11.05
C ARG A 156 5.13 -4.48 -12.26
N THR A 157 5.44 -3.20 -12.04
CA THR A 157 5.98 -2.30 -13.07
C THR A 157 7.50 -2.28 -13.01
N ASP A 158 8.18 -1.80 -14.06
CA ASP A 158 9.65 -1.66 -14.06
C ASP A 158 10.13 -0.76 -12.92
N HIS A 159 9.37 0.30 -12.62
CA HIS A 159 9.64 1.15 -11.49
C HIS A 159 9.57 0.40 -10.15
N LEU A 160 8.55 -0.41 -9.93
CA LEU A 160 8.42 -1.22 -8.71
C LEU A 160 9.44 -2.35 -8.66
N ALA A 161 9.80 -2.92 -9.80
CA ALA A 161 10.88 -3.90 -9.89
C ALA A 161 12.23 -3.36 -9.42
N SER A 162 12.53 -2.08 -9.73
CA SER A 162 13.76 -1.42 -9.25
C SER A 162 13.81 -1.27 -7.72
N LEU A 163 12.68 -1.39 -7.04
CA LEU A 163 12.54 -1.37 -5.58
C LEU A 163 12.52 -2.78 -4.96
N GLY A 164 12.67 -3.84 -5.76
CA GLY A 164 12.69 -5.22 -5.28
C GLY A 164 11.35 -5.97 -5.39
N ILE A 165 10.31 -5.37 -5.99
CA ILE A 165 9.05 -6.07 -6.22
C ILE A 165 9.24 -7.18 -7.25
N THR A 166 8.82 -8.37 -6.90
CA THR A 166 8.82 -9.57 -7.75
C THR A 166 7.40 -9.97 -8.12
N THR A 167 7.25 -10.98 -8.98
CA THR A 167 5.95 -11.56 -9.27
C THR A 167 5.73 -12.88 -8.54
N MET A 168 4.45 -13.20 -8.32
CA MET A 168 3.97 -14.47 -7.81
C MET A 168 2.79 -14.91 -8.68
N GLU A 169 2.82 -16.14 -9.17
CA GLU A 169 1.71 -16.70 -9.95
C GLU A 169 0.43 -16.77 -9.11
N ARG A 170 -0.72 -16.55 -9.76
CA ARG A 170 -2.03 -16.48 -9.07
C ARG A 170 -2.33 -17.67 -8.14
N PRO A 171 -2.10 -18.94 -8.51
CA PRO A 171 -2.33 -20.06 -7.59
C PRO A 171 -1.50 -19.93 -6.31
N ALA A 172 -0.19 -19.72 -6.45
CA ALA A 172 0.72 -19.54 -5.32
C ALA A 172 0.37 -18.33 -4.46
N TYR A 173 -0.06 -17.21 -5.09
CA TYR A 173 -0.52 -16.03 -4.37
C TYR A 173 -1.77 -16.32 -3.55
N ARG A 174 -2.76 -17.03 -4.11
CA ARG A 174 -3.99 -17.38 -3.37
C ARG A 174 -3.70 -18.29 -2.17
N ASP A 175 -2.81 -19.26 -2.33
CA ASP A 175 -2.38 -20.14 -1.24
C ASP A 175 -1.66 -19.34 -0.15
N ALA A 176 -0.77 -18.41 -0.53
CA ALA A 176 -0.09 -17.52 0.39
C ALA A 176 -1.09 -16.62 1.15
N VAL A 177 -2.05 -16.00 0.46
CA VAL A 177 -3.10 -15.17 1.10
C VAL A 177 -3.90 -15.96 2.11
N ALA A 178 -4.36 -17.18 1.76
CA ALA A 178 -5.13 -18.03 2.66
C ALA A 178 -4.39 -18.32 3.98
N HIS A 179 -3.06 -18.46 3.91
CA HIS A 179 -2.22 -18.62 5.09
C HIS A 179 -1.98 -17.31 5.84
N LEU A 180 -1.69 -16.22 5.12
CA LEU A 180 -1.34 -14.92 5.68
C LEU A 180 -2.49 -14.29 6.46
N VAL A 181 -3.72 -14.37 5.95
CA VAL A 181 -4.90 -13.77 6.62
C VAL A 181 -5.22 -14.41 7.97
N THR A 182 -4.75 -15.63 8.20
CA THR A 182 -4.89 -16.35 9.49
C THR A 182 -3.64 -16.23 10.37
N SER A 183 -2.57 -15.63 9.87
CA SER A 183 -1.33 -15.41 10.61
C SER A 183 -1.48 -14.26 11.62
N PRO A 184 -0.61 -14.16 12.63
CA PRO A 184 -0.63 -13.04 13.57
C PRO A 184 -0.61 -11.68 12.84
N PRO A 185 -1.37 -10.68 13.34
CA PRO A 185 -1.49 -9.38 12.68
C PRO A 185 -0.16 -8.62 12.63
N ILE A 186 -0.07 -7.64 11.74
CA ILE A 186 1.04 -6.68 11.68
C ILE A 186 0.84 -5.68 12.80
N THR A 187 1.59 -5.77 13.89
CA THR A 187 1.40 -4.93 15.08
C THR A 187 2.13 -3.60 14.99
N GLY A 188 3.06 -3.45 14.05
CA GLY A 188 3.83 -2.21 13.85
C GLY A 188 3.03 -1.06 13.21
N LEU A 189 1.81 -1.29 12.71
CA LEU A 189 0.93 -0.26 12.16
C LEU A 189 0.21 0.50 13.29
N VAL A 190 0.97 1.25 14.08
CA VAL A 190 0.46 1.98 15.23
C VAL A 190 0.09 3.40 14.83
N PRO A 191 -1.20 3.82 14.96
CA PRO A 191 -1.62 5.18 14.62
C PRO A 191 -0.81 6.25 15.37
N GLY A 192 -0.35 7.26 14.65
CA GLY A 192 0.48 8.34 15.18
C GLY A 192 1.96 8.02 15.34
N ALA A 193 2.39 6.77 15.12
CA ALA A 193 3.79 6.41 15.20
C ALA A 193 4.61 7.07 14.08
N ARG A 194 5.86 7.47 14.40
CA ARG A 194 6.86 7.88 13.40
C ARG A 194 7.69 6.67 12.99
N VAL A 195 8.02 6.58 11.71
CA VAL A 195 8.86 5.50 11.17
C VAL A 195 10.25 6.06 10.86
N PRO A 196 11.26 5.75 11.69
CA PRO A 196 12.63 6.16 11.40
C PRO A 196 13.17 5.36 10.20
N LEU A 197 13.75 6.06 9.22
CA LEU A 197 14.42 5.45 8.08
C LEU A 197 15.93 5.55 8.27
N GLY A 198 16.61 4.42 8.29
CA GLY A 198 18.05 4.29 8.53
C GLY A 198 18.92 4.42 7.28
#